data_7c400434d7bed1f4240f2f10f32e934e
#
_entry.id   7c400434d7bed1f4240f2f10f32e934e
#
_cell.length_a   1.000
_cell.length_b   1.000
_cell.length_c   1.000
_cell.angle_alpha   90.00
_cell.angle_beta   90.00
_cell.angle_gamma   90.00
#
_symmetry.space_group_name_H-M   'P 1'
#
loop_
_entity.id
_entity.type
_entity.pdbx_description
1 polymer ?
#
loop_
_entity_poly.entity_id
_entity_poly.type
_entity_poly.pdbx_seq_one_letter_code
_entity_poly.pdbx_strand_id
1 'polypeptide(L)'
;MEHANPILLGNNSPQKFITIGEVMLRLTPPNYEKIRMASSFEASYGGSEANIALALANLGVDSTFFSVVPNNSLGKSAIRWLRCNDVHCTPMILSSKEETPSCRLGTYYLETGYGIRPSKVIYDRMHSALT
;
A
#
# COMPACT_ATOMS: atom_id res chain seq x y z
N MET A 1 -0.38 -4.40 -46.01
CA MET A 1 -0.23 -3.96 -44.61
C MET A 1 -0.73 -5.10 -43.73
N GLU A 2 0.22 -5.91 -43.22
CA GLU A 2 -0.09 -7.00 -42.32
C GLU A 2 -0.35 -6.42 -40.93
N HIS A 3 -1.56 -6.64 -40.43
CA HIS A 3 -1.89 -6.34 -39.04
C HIS A 3 -1.14 -7.31 -38.15
N ALA A 4 -0.24 -6.80 -37.31
CA ALA A 4 0.40 -7.57 -36.28
C ALA A 4 -0.67 -8.19 -35.38
N ASN A 5 -0.71 -9.53 -35.36
CA ASN A 5 -1.55 -10.31 -34.43
C ASN A 5 -1.18 -9.93 -33.00
N PRO A 6 -2.16 -9.58 -32.15
CA PRO A 6 -1.89 -9.49 -30.72
C PRO A 6 -1.50 -10.90 -30.26
N ILE A 7 -0.47 -10.96 -29.43
CA ILE A 7 -0.01 -12.19 -28.79
C ILE A 7 -1.20 -12.82 -28.07
N LEU A 8 -1.75 -13.87 -28.65
CA LEU A 8 -2.75 -14.71 -28.01
C LEU A 8 -2.04 -15.46 -26.86
N LEU A 9 -2.05 -14.88 -25.69
CA LEU A 9 -1.80 -15.62 -24.46
C LEU A 9 -2.95 -16.64 -24.33
N GLY A 10 -2.63 -17.89 -24.59
CA GLY A 10 -3.58 -18.98 -24.52
C GLY A 10 -4.18 -19.13 -23.13
N ASN A 11 -5.46 -19.41 -23.11
CA ASN A 11 -6.44 -19.62 -22.04
C ASN A 11 -7.19 -18.38 -21.59
N ASN A 12 -8.47 -18.35 -21.95
CA ASN A 12 -9.49 -17.38 -21.57
C ASN A 12 -9.90 -17.43 -20.07
N SER A 13 -9.03 -17.86 -19.18
CA SER A 13 -9.27 -17.71 -17.74
C SER A 13 -8.82 -16.32 -17.32
N PRO A 14 -9.66 -15.53 -16.63
CA PRO A 14 -9.25 -14.24 -16.12
C PRO A 14 -7.99 -14.43 -15.25
N GLN A 15 -6.91 -13.77 -15.62
CA GLN A 15 -5.65 -13.87 -14.88
C GLN A 15 -5.85 -13.16 -13.55
N LYS A 16 -5.64 -13.91 -12.46
CA LYS A 16 -5.61 -13.37 -11.09
C LYS A 16 -4.17 -13.11 -10.69
N PHE A 17 -3.95 -11.94 -10.09
CA PHE A 17 -2.64 -11.56 -9.58
C PHE A 17 -2.70 -11.40 -8.07
N ILE A 18 -1.76 -12.03 -7.37
CA ILE A 18 -1.68 -11.95 -5.91
C ILE A 18 -0.35 -11.31 -5.52
N THR A 19 -0.41 -10.27 -4.72
CA THR A 19 0.77 -9.68 -4.08
C THR A 19 0.73 -9.91 -2.57
N ILE A 20 1.90 -10.14 -1.98
CA ILE A 20 2.05 -10.39 -0.55
C ILE A 20 3.06 -9.40 0.00
N GLY A 21 2.68 -8.61 0.99
CA GLY A 21 3.57 -7.60 1.54
C GLY A 21 2.92 -6.75 2.62
N GLU A 22 3.55 -5.64 2.95
CA GLU A 22 3.08 -4.73 3.99
C GLU A 22 2.39 -3.51 3.39
N VAL A 23 1.18 -3.22 3.84
CA VAL A 23 0.56 -1.91 3.66
C VAL A 23 0.92 -1.04 4.87
N MET A 24 1.43 0.16 4.62
CA MET A 24 1.89 1.09 5.64
C MET A 24 1.13 2.41 5.57
N LEU A 25 1.00 3.07 6.71
CA LEU A 25 0.58 4.46 6.77
C LEU A 25 1.71 5.37 6.28
N ARG A 26 1.44 6.17 5.26
CA ARG A 26 2.35 7.21 4.78
C ARG A 26 1.95 8.56 5.35
N LEU A 27 2.90 9.24 5.97
CA LEU A 27 2.76 10.58 6.50
C LEU A 27 3.67 11.54 5.72
N THR A 28 3.07 12.54 5.07
CA THR A 28 3.77 13.50 4.22
C THR A 28 3.51 14.92 4.71
N PRO A 29 4.53 15.73 5.00
CA PRO A 29 4.32 17.14 5.26
C PRO A 29 3.68 17.83 4.06
N PRO A 30 2.73 18.77 4.24
CA PRO A 30 2.15 19.52 3.15
C PRO A 30 3.18 20.48 2.52
N ASN A 31 2.89 21.00 1.34
CA ASN A 31 3.61 22.10 0.69
C ASN A 31 5.14 21.90 0.58
N TYR A 32 5.60 20.66 0.43
CA TYR A 32 7.03 20.31 0.36
C TYR A 32 7.83 20.73 1.61
N GLU A 33 7.19 20.88 2.75
CA GLU A 33 7.87 21.19 3.99
C GLU A 33 8.84 20.07 4.40
N LYS A 34 9.89 20.45 5.12
CA LYS A 34 10.76 19.47 5.77
C LYS A 34 10.07 18.92 7.01
N ILE A 35 10.23 17.63 7.27
CA ILE A 35 9.64 16.97 8.45
C ILE A 35 9.95 17.74 9.74
N ARG A 36 11.17 18.25 9.90
CA ARG A 36 11.59 19.02 11.09
C ARG A 36 10.83 20.33 11.30
N MET A 37 10.14 20.83 10.28
CA MET A 37 9.40 22.11 10.31
C MET A 37 7.89 21.89 10.26
N ALA A 38 7.47 20.66 9.97
CA ALA A 38 6.07 20.35 9.73
C ALA A 38 5.26 20.40 11.02
N SER A 39 4.16 21.14 11.00
CA SER A 39 3.15 21.18 12.07
C SER A 39 2.00 20.21 11.83
N SER A 40 1.89 19.66 10.61
CA SER A 40 0.85 18.72 10.22
C SER A 40 1.38 17.72 9.18
N PHE A 41 0.64 16.63 9.02
CA PHE A 41 0.94 15.61 8.02
C PHE A 41 -0.32 15.18 7.29
N GLU A 42 -0.23 15.04 5.99
CA GLU A 42 -1.22 14.36 5.17
C GLU A 42 -1.03 12.86 5.30
N ALA A 43 -2.11 12.14 5.62
CA ALA A 43 -2.11 10.71 5.78
C ALA A 43 -2.60 10.01 4.51
N SER A 44 -1.87 9.02 4.06
CA SER A 44 -2.25 8.13 2.95
C SER A 44 -1.70 6.73 3.21
N TYR A 45 -1.90 5.80 2.28
CA TYR A 45 -1.38 4.45 2.42
C TYR A 45 -0.43 4.13 1.28
N GLY A 46 0.49 3.19 1.50
CA GLY A 46 1.42 2.73 0.49
C GLY A 46 2.15 1.47 0.94
N GLY A 47 3.00 0.98 0.08
CA GLY A 47 3.78 -0.25 0.23
C GLY A 47 4.08 -0.76 -1.17
N SER A 48 5.25 -1.33 -1.41
CA SER A 48 5.66 -1.75 -2.76
C SER A 48 4.64 -2.68 -3.40
N GLU A 49 4.27 -3.73 -2.69
CA GLU A 49 3.35 -4.77 -3.17
C GLU A 49 1.90 -4.27 -3.23
N ALA A 50 1.51 -3.40 -2.28
CA ALA A 50 0.20 -2.76 -2.29
C ALA A 50 0.07 -1.81 -3.49
N ASN A 51 1.12 -1.04 -3.81
CA ASN A 51 1.14 -0.18 -4.98
C ASN A 51 1.07 -0.96 -6.29
N ILE A 52 1.72 -2.13 -6.37
CA ILE A 52 1.62 -3.04 -7.52
C ILE A 52 0.18 -3.57 -7.66
N ALA A 53 -0.44 -4.01 -6.56
CA ALA A 53 -1.82 -4.47 -6.57
C ALA A 53 -2.78 -3.39 -7.08
N LEU A 54 -2.61 -2.14 -6.60
CA LEU A 54 -3.38 -0.99 -7.07
C LEU A 54 -3.17 -0.70 -8.55
N ALA A 55 -1.92 -0.69 -9.00
CA ALA A 55 -1.61 -0.42 -10.40
C ALA A 55 -2.26 -1.46 -11.33
N LEU A 56 -2.21 -2.73 -10.95
CA LEU A 56 -2.84 -3.82 -11.69
C LEU A 56 -4.37 -3.71 -11.69
N ALA A 57 -4.98 -3.41 -10.54
CA ALA A 57 -6.43 -3.19 -10.45
C ALA A 57 -6.87 -2.03 -11.37
N ASN A 58 -6.13 -0.91 -11.37
CA ASN A 58 -6.40 0.21 -12.27
C ASN A 58 -6.24 -0.13 -13.75
N LEU A 59 -5.47 -1.16 -14.09
CA LEU A 59 -5.33 -1.68 -15.44
C LEU A 59 -6.39 -2.76 -15.77
N GLY A 60 -7.34 -3.01 -14.88
CA GLY A 60 -8.41 -3.99 -15.06
C GLY A 60 -7.99 -5.44 -14.79
N VAL A 61 -6.86 -5.67 -14.14
CA VAL A 61 -6.42 -7.01 -13.72
C VAL A 61 -7.05 -7.37 -12.39
N ASP A 62 -7.60 -8.59 -12.28
CA ASP A 62 -8.11 -9.13 -11.00
C ASP A 62 -6.95 -9.25 -9.99
N SER A 63 -6.83 -8.27 -9.11
CA SER A 63 -5.70 -8.11 -8.21
C SER A 63 -6.12 -8.36 -6.75
N THR A 64 -5.35 -9.20 -6.08
CA THR A 64 -5.54 -9.53 -4.66
C THR A 64 -4.29 -9.17 -3.87
N PHE A 65 -4.47 -8.51 -2.73
CA PHE A 65 -3.40 -8.19 -1.80
C PHE A 65 -3.54 -8.99 -0.51
N PHE A 66 -2.48 -9.70 -0.15
CA PHE A 66 -2.38 -10.47 1.09
C PHE A 66 -1.45 -9.77 2.08
N SER A 67 -1.93 -9.56 3.31
CA SER A 67 -1.15 -8.92 4.38
C SER A 67 -1.71 -9.25 5.76
N VAL A 68 -0.98 -8.85 6.79
CA VAL A 68 -1.45 -8.82 8.17
C VAL A 68 -1.51 -7.36 8.63
N VAL A 69 -2.64 -6.96 9.20
CA VAL A 69 -2.83 -5.59 9.72
C VAL A 69 -3.38 -5.64 11.15
N PRO A 70 -3.15 -4.62 11.97
CA PRO A 70 -3.70 -4.55 13.31
C PRO A 70 -5.23 -4.46 13.28
N ASN A 71 -5.88 -5.08 14.27
CA ASN A 71 -7.34 -5.00 14.42
C ASN A 71 -7.75 -3.69 15.12
N ASN A 72 -7.42 -2.58 14.50
CA ASN A 72 -7.77 -1.24 14.97
C ASN A 72 -8.23 -0.36 13.80
N SER A 73 -8.55 0.91 14.08
CA SER A 73 -9.05 1.85 13.07
C SER A 73 -8.07 2.07 11.92
N LEU A 74 -6.75 2.07 12.17
CA LEU A 74 -5.74 2.25 11.13
C LEU A 74 -5.68 1.05 10.19
N GLY A 75 -5.65 -0.18 10.72
CA GLY A 75 -5.65 -1.39 9.90
C GLY A 75 -6.94 -1.53 9.08
N LYS A 76 -8.10 -1.25 9.70
CA LYS A 76 -9.39 -1.24 8.99
C LYS A 76 -9.44 -0.18 7.88
N SER A 77 -8.83 0.97 8.11
CA SER A 77 -8.76 2.05 7.12
C SER A 77 -7.85 1.69 5.95
N ALA A 78 -6.73 1.01 6.20
CA ALA A 78 -5.85 0.49 5.14
C ALA A 78 -6.59 -0.53 4.25
N ILE A 79 -7.34 -1.46 4.84
CA ILE A 79 -8.18 -2.41 4.08
C ILE A 79 -9.23 -1.65 3.25
N ARG A 80 -9.89 -0.67 3.84
CA ARG A 80 -10.89 0.13 3.12
C ARG A 80 -10.28 0.86 1.93
N TRP A 81 -9.09 1.45 2.11
CA TRP A 81 -8.39 2.15 1.03
C TRP A 81 -8.08 1.22 -0.14
N LEU A 82 -7.59 0.01 0.11
CA LEU A 82 -7.35 -0.99 -0.93
C LEU A 82 -8.65 -1.38 -1.65
N ARG A 83 -9.71 -1.67 -0.91
CA ARG A 83 -11.02 -2.06 -1.47
C ARG A 83 -11.66 -0.95 -2.30
N CYS A 84 -11.52 0.32 -1.89
CA CYS A 84 -12.01 1.46 -2.65
C CYS A 84 -11.27 1.67 -3.98
N ASN A 85 -10.14 0.98 -4.17
CA ASN A 85 -9.36 0.96 -5.40
C ASN A 85 -9.42 -0.43 -6.09
N ASP A 86 -10.50 -1.16 -5.91
CA ASP A 86 -10.78 -2.44 -6.57
C ASP A 86 -9.76 -3.56 -6.32
N VAL A 87 -8.99 -3.46 -5.22
CA VAL A 87 -8.08 -4.52 -4.78
C VAL A 87 -8.81 -5.48 -3.83
N HIS A 88 -8.79 -6.76 -4.15
CA HIS A 88 -9.34 -7.79 -3.28
C HIS A 88 -8.46 -8.01 -2.05
N CYS A 89 -9.07 -7.93 -0.86
CA CYS A 89 -8.39 -8.05 0.44
C CYS A 89 -8.96 -9.18 1.30
N THR A 90 -9.60 -10.19 0.70
CA THR A 90 -10.21 -11.30 1.46
C THR A 90 -9.20 -12.09 2.29
N PRO A 91 -7.94 -12.27 1.86
CA PRO A 91 -6.92 -12.96 2.63
C PRO A 91 -6.26 -12.11 3.71
N MET A 92 -6.66 -10.85 3.91
CA MET A 92 -6.02 -10.02 4.95
C MET A 92 -6.39 -10.49 6.34
N ILE A 93 -5.38 -10.79 7.13
CA ILE A 93 -5.52 -11.24 8.51
C ILE A 93 -5.52 -10.01 9.42
N LEU A 94 -6.60 -9.85 10.19
CA LEU A 94 -6.61 -8.94 11.31
C LEU A 94 -5.93 -9.63 12.49
N SER A 95 -4.84 -9.06 12.98
CA SER A 95 -4.18 -9.60 14.16
C SER A 95 -5.12 -9.54 15.35
N SER A 96 -5.39 -10.69 15.95
CA SER A 96 -6.27 -10.83 17.14
C SER A 96 -5.60 -10.40 18.45
N LYS A 97 -4.33 -10.03 18.41
CA LYS A 97 -3.59 -9.60 19.61
C LYS A 97 -3.97 -8.17 19.99
N GLU A 98 -5.17 -7.98 20.51
CA GLU A 98 -5.62 -6.69 21.06
C GLU A 98 -4.78 -6.22 22.27
N GLU A 99 -4.05 -7.12 22.91
CA GLU A 99 -3.41 -6.89 24.19
C GLU A 99 -1.88 -6.71 24.14
N THR A 100 -1.26 -6.79 22.96
CA THR A 100 0.17 -6.53 22.86
C THR A 100 0.48 -5.18 22.22
N PRO A 101 1.31 -4.33 22.86
CA PRO A 101 1.75 -3.06 22.29
C PRO A 101 2.47 -3.20 20.94
N SER A 102 2.75 -4.42 20.52
CA SER A 102 3.54 -4.78 19.36
C SER A 102 2.75 -4.99 18.07
N CYS A 103 1.42 -4.85 18.09
CA CYS A 103 0.63 -4.99 16.85
C CYS A 103 0.18 -3.63 16.33
N ARG A 104 1.02 -3.00 15.54
CA ARG A 104 0.74 -1.70 14.93
C ARG A 104 0.79 -1.76 13.41
N LEU A 105 0.20 -0.81 12.75
CA LEU A 105 0.42 -0.59 11.32
C LEU A 105 1.81 0.03 11.13
N GLY A 106 2.61 -0.53 10.24
CA GLY A 106 3.89 0.08 9.85
C GLY A 106 3.64 1.50 9.31
N THR A 107 4.57 2.40 9.59
CA THR A 107 4.46 3.81 9.18
C THR A 107 5.73 4.21 8.45
N TYR A 108 5.62 5.11 7.50
CA TYR A 108 6.77 5.80 6.95
C TYR A 108 6.46 7.26 6.69
N TYR A 109 7.50 8.06 6.78
CA TYR A 109 7.44 9.49 6.52
C TYR A 109 8.05 9.77 5.16
N LEU A 110 7.35 10.52 4.31
CA LEU A 110 7.83 10.95 3.01
C LEU A 110 8.03 12.46 3.03
N GLU A 111 9.28 12.91 3.09
CA GLU A 111 9.63 14.29 2.81
C GLU A 111 9.75 14.45 1.29
N THR A 112 8.79 15.12 0.68
CA THR A 112 8.75 15.32 -0.77
C THR A 112 9.83 16.30 -1.21
N GLY A 113 10.57 15.93 -2.24
CA GLY A 113 11.58 16.78 -2.85
C GLY A 113 11.00 18.00 -3.54
N TYR A 114 11.80 19.06 -3.66
CA TYR A 114 11.45 20.26 -4.40
C TYR A 114 12.68 20.85 -5.10
N GLY A 115 12.56 21.15 -6.37
CA GLY A 115 13.68 21.61 -7.19
C GLY A 115 14.83 20.58 -7.20
N ILE A 116 16.00 21.00 -6.76
CA ILE A 116 17.21 20.14 -6.65
C ILE A 116 17.24 19.28 -5.38
N ARG A 117 16.31 19.49 -4.46
CA ARG A 117 16.25 18.72 -3.21
C ARG A 117 15.58 17.37 -3.48
N PRO A 118 16.25 16.24 -3.23
CA PRO A 118 15.65 14.93 -3.39
C PRO A 118 14.58 14.66 -2.33
N SER A 119 13.67 13.75 -2.64
CA SER A 119 12.74 13.19 -1.65
C SER A 119 13.51 12.32 -0.65
N LYS A 120 13.01 12.25 0.58
CA LYS A 120 13.55 11.41 1.65
C LYS A 120 12.45 10.57 2.28
N VAL A 121 12.73 9.29 2.47
CA VAL A 121 11.84 8.35 3.15
C VAL A 121 12.47 7.93 4.47
N ILE A 122 11.67 7.94 5.53
CA ILE A 122 12.04 7.45 6.85
C ILE A 122 11.04 6.38 7.26
N TYR A 123 11.50 5.14 7.44
CA TYR A 123 10.66 4.03 7.86
C TYR A 123 10.59 3.92 9.37
N ASP A 124 9.39 3.72 9.88
CA ASP A 124 9.08 3.36 11.25
C ASP A 124 8.13 2.15 11.23
N ARG A 125 8.70 0.96 11.07
CA ARG A 125 7.96 -0.29 10.88
C ARG A 125 8.39 -1.43 11.79
N MET A 126 9.27 -1.19 12.74
CA MET A 126 9.64 -2.20 13.73
C MET A 126 8.40 -2.63 14.52
N HIS A 127 8.26 -3.92 14.73
CA HIS A 127 7.12 -4.50 15.44
C HIS A 127 5.76 -4.16 14.81
N SER A 128 5.70 -4.03 13.49
CA SER A 128 4.42 -3.94 12.79
C SER A 128 3.71 -5.31 12.78
N ALA A 129 2.43 -5.31 12.40
CA ALA A 129 1.62 -6.52 12.40
C ALA A 129 2.17 -7.62 11.47
N LEU A 130 2.94 -7.25 10.44
CA LEU A 130 3.55 -8.18 9.48
C LEU A 130 4.96 -8.61 9.91
N THR A 131 5.66 -7.84 10.72
CA THR A 131 7.02 -8.15 11.23
C THR A 131 6.95 -8.61 12.68
#